data_e3245433a671e75523d1f5b08f2a2133
#
_entry.id   e3245433a671e75523d1f5b08f2a2133
#
_cell.length_a   1.000
_cell.length_b   1.000
_cell.length_c   1.000
_cell.angle_alpha   90.00
_cell.angle_beta   90.00
_cell.angle_gamma   90.00
#
_symmetry.space_group_name_H-M   'P 1'
#
loop_
_entity.id
_entity.type
_entity.pdbx_description
1 polymer ?
#
loop_
_entity_poly.entity_id
_entity_poly.type
_entity_poly.pdbx_seq_one_letter_code
_entity_poly.pdbx_strand_id
1 'polypeptide(L)'
;MIKTTYLKELRQKEYTQVLLNICTFAKQEDLETLELKAIFEAFEQKVKALDSSSSKETTKEQTKTVEEADFVRDKTFTALIAVIRAYLLSPDEAQAGRARKLIDEIEKYGKKITRQSHRAETTSIRNIINDINQSENLKATITELHLDTWLTLLGKQNEEFEKIYNARTKQKSEEETGKSKVARIEAQESFEYFAKAINSYAFVRGEALYKNLADKINTEIAQALSNIRKRRKKDSKEE
;
A
#
# COMPACT_ATOMS: atom_id res chain seq x y z
N MET A 1 -17.83 -23.94 27.84
CA MET A 1 -17.57 -23.84 26.39
C MET A 1 -16.91 -22.50 26.05
N ILE A 2 -17.05 -21.95 24.87
CA ILE A 2 -16.40 -20.66 24.50
C ILE A 2 -17.02 -19.54 25.32
N LYS A 3 -16.15 -18.76 26.03
CA LYS A 3 -16.57 -17.78 27.06
C LYS A 3 -16.80 -16.40 26.49
N THR A 4 -16.05 -16.02 25.47
CA THR A 4 -16.16 -14.71 24.84
C THR A 4 -15.66 -14.74 23.38
N THR A 5 -16.30 -13.94 22.56
CA THR A 5 -15.87 -13.66 21.19
C THR A 5 -15.45 -12.20 21.01
N TYR A 6 -15.35 -11.45 22.12
CA TYR A 6 -15.07 -10.01 22.08
C TYR A 6 -13.60 -9.73 21.81
N LEU A 7 -13.29 -9.37 20.55
CA LEU A 7 -11.93 -9.13 20.05
C LEU A 7 -11.73 -7.71 19.48
N LYS A 8 -12.65 -6.78 19.73
CA LYS A 8 -12.65 -5.43 19.14
C LYS A 8 -11.40 -4.61 19.43
N GLU A 9 -10.76 -4.84 20.59
CA GLU A 9 -9.58 -4.10 21.04
C GLU A 9 -8.28 -4.54 20.38
N LEU A 10 -8.28 -5.69 19.67
CA LEU A 10 -7.12 -6.16 18.93
C LEU A 10 -6.87 -5.29 17.71
N ARG A 11 -5.58 -4.99 17.44
CA ARG A 11 -5.17 -4.37 16.18
C ARG A 11 -5.42 -5.34 15.03
N GLN A 12 -5.59 -4.82 13.82
CA GLN A 12 -5.97 -5.63 12.65
C GLN A 12 -5.14 -6.91 12.49
N LYS A 13 -3.82 -6.82 12.56
CA LYS A 13 -2.93 -7.99 12.43
C LYS A 13 -3.05 -8.99 13.58
N GLU A 14 -3.18 -8.50 14.81
CA GLU A 14 -3.37 -9.35 15.99
C GLU A 14 -4.70 -10.10 15.88
N TYR A 15 -5.75 -9.39 15.46
CA TYR A 15 -7.07 -9.95 15.22
C TYR A 15 -7.06 -11.05 14.15
N THR A 16 -6.46 -10.75 12.98
CA THR A 16 -6.33 -11.73 11.89
C THR A 16 -5.58 -12.97 12.35
N GLN A 17 -4.46 -12.79 13.08
CA GLN A 17 -3.66 -13.92 13.57
C GLN A 17 -4.43 -14.80 14.56
N VAL A 18 -5.19 -14.20 15.47
CA VAL A 18 -6.05 -14.96 16.41
C VAL A 18 -7.06 -15.82 15.67
N LEU A 19 -7.73 -15.28 14.65
CA LEU A 19 -8.69 -16.06 13.87
C LEU A 19 -8.03 -17.16 13.03
N LEU A 20 -6.84 -16.91 12.47
CA LEU A 20 -6.04 -17.94 11.76
C LEU A 20 -5.64 -19.08 12.71
N ASN A 21 -5.23 -18.77 13.93
CA ASN A 21 -4.90 -19.75 14.96
C ASN A 21 -6.13 -20.59 15.32
N ILE A 22 -7.28 -19.96 15.48
CA ILE A 22 -8.56 -20.67 15.73
C ILE A 22 -8.91 -21.59 14.56
N CYS A 23 -8.74 -21.16 13.32
CA CYS A 23 -8.92 -22.02 12.16
C CYS A 23 -7.97 -23.23 12.18
N THR A 24 -6.72 -23.01 12.60
CA THR A 24 -5.72 -24.08 12.71
C THR A 24 -6.12 -25.10 13.79
N PHE A 25 -6.63 -24.65 14.93
CA PHE A 25 -7.11 -25.56 15.98
C PHE A 25 -8.33 -26.35 15.55
N ALA A 26 -9.28 -25.69 14.86
CA ALA A 26 -10.47 -26.37 14.36
C ALA A 26 -10.12 -27.47 13.33
N LYS A 27 -9.14 -27.26 12.46
CA LYS A 27 -8.66 -28.27 11.49
C LYS A 27 -8.01 -29.50 12.12
N GLN A 28 -7.60 -29.43 13.38
CA GLN A 28 -7.04 -30.55 14.12
C GLN A 28 -8.11 -31.48 14.71
N GLU A 29 -9.37 -31.04 14.68
CA GLU A 29 -10.51 -31.81 15.19
C GLU A 29 -11.27 -32.51 14.05
N ASP A 30 -11.97 -33.56 14.38
CA ASP A 30 -12.89 -34.22 13.44
C ASP A 30 -14.20 -33.43 13.31
N LEU A 31 -14.16 -32.44 12.40
CA LEU A 31 -15.28 -31.51 12.19
C LEU A 31 -16.55 -32.19 11.67
N GLU A 32 -16.44 -33.38 11.06
CA GLU A 32 -17.61 -34.15 10.62
C GLU A 32 -18.32 -34.77 11.82
N THR A 33 -17.59 -35.46 12.70
CA THR A 33 -18.14 -36.00 13.94
C THR A 33 -18.70 -34.91 14.85
N LEU A 34 -18.09 -33.71 14.85
CA LEU A 34 -18.59 -32.55 15.59
C LEU A 34 -19.77 -31.83 14.89
N GLU A 35 -20.13 -32.22 13.67
CA GLU A 35 -21.15 -31.54 12.84
C GLU A 35 -20.86 -30.05 12.58
N LEU A 36 -19.58 -29.66 12.62
CA LEU A 36 -19.14 -28.27 12.48
C LEU A 36 -18.58 -27.95 11.09
N LYS A 37 -18.41 -28.93 10.19
CA LYS A 37 -17.68 -28.76 8.94
C LYS A 37 -18.18 -27.59 8.09
N ALA A 38 -19.48 -27.56 7.76
CA ALA A 38 -20.03 -26.52 6.90
C ALA A 38 -19.91 -25.11 7.53
N ILE A 39 -20.13 -25.04 8.86
CA ILE A 39 -20.03 -23.77 9.61
C ILE A 39 -18.57 -23.30 9.68
N PHE A 40 -17.65 -24.25 9.87
CA PHE A 40 -16.21 -23.96 9.87
C PHE A 40 -15.71 -23.49 8.50
N GLU A 41 -16.13 -24.15 7.42
CA GLU A 41 -15.73 -23.76 6.05
C GLU A 41 -16.17 -22.32 5.72
N ALA A 42 -17.39 -21.95 6.10
CA ALA A 42 -17.88 -20.57 5.96
C ALA A 42 -17.05 -19.57 6.79
N PHE A 43 -16.69 -19.91 8.02
CA PHE A 43 -15.82 -19.12 8.88
C PHE A 43 -14.41 -18.98 8.28
N GLU A 44 -13.80 -20.08 7.87
CA GLU A 44 -12.47 -20.08 7.27
C GLU A 44 -12.40 -19.20 6.00
N GLN A 45 -13.45 -19.25 5.17
CA GLN A 45 -13.53 -18.39 3.98
C GLN A 45 -13.49 -16.90 4.33
N LYS A 46 -14.20 -16.48 5.38
CA LYS A 46 -14.18 -15.07 5.84
C LYS A 46 -12.84 -14.68 6.46
N VAL A 47 -12.18 -15.59 7.17
CA VAL A 47 -10.83 -15.36 7.70
C VAL A 47 -9.79 -15.23 6.58
N LYS A 48 -9.85 -16.04 5.53
CA LYS A 48 -9.00 -15.93 4.35
C LYS A 48 -9.21 -14.60 3.60
N ALA A 49 -10.46 -14.15 3.47
CA ALA A 49 -10.78 -12.87 2.88
C ALA A 49 -10.21 -11.69 3.70
N LEU A 50 -10.28 -11.78 5.03
CA LEU A 50 -9.68 -10.82 5.94
C LEU A 50 -8.15 -10.78 5.82
N ASP A 51 -7.49 -11.94 5.80
CA ASP A 51 -6.04 -12.05 5.70
C ASP A 51 -5.54 -11.46 4.36
N SER A 52 -6.18 -11.80 3.25
CA SER A 52 -5.86 -11.25 1.93
C SER A 52 -6.06 -9.73 1.86
N SER A 53 -7.08 -9.19 2.55
CA SER A 53 -7.31 -7.74 2.64
C SER A 53 -6.23 -6.98 3.41
N SER A 54 -5.42 -7.69 4.19
CA SER A 54 -4.37 -7.12 5.06
C SER A 54 -2.97 -7.33 4.51
N SER A 55 -2.80 -7.97 3.34
CA SER A 55 -1.49 -8.34 2.82
C SER A 55 -0.69 -7.12 2.35
N LYS A 56 0.51 -6.97 2.92
CA LYS A 56 1.47 -5.89 2.58
C LYS A 56 2.29 -6.16 1.32
N GLU A 57 2.18 -7.32 0.69
CA GLU A 57 2.99 -7.66 -0.49
C GLU A 57 2.67 -6.73 -1.66
N THR A 58 1.40 -6.51 -1.92
CA THR A 58 0.92 -5.58 -2.95
C THR A 58 1.47 -4.16 -2.76
N THR A 59 1.53 -3.67 -1.51
CA THR A 59 2.01 -2.31 -1.20
C THR A 59 3.53 -2.17 -1.39
N LYS A 60 4.32 -3.22 -1.13
CA LYS A 60 5.79 -3.19 -1.34
C LYS A 60 6.15 -3.21 -2.82
N GLU A 61 5.52 -4.07 -3.59
CA GLU A 61 5.74 -4.18 -5.03
C GLU A 61 5.36 -2.89 -5.76
N GLN A 62 4.24 -2.28 -5.40
CA GLN A 62 3.82 -1.00 -5.95
C GLN A 62 4.73 0.16 -5.53
N THR A 63 5.26 0.14 -4.30
CA THR A 63 6.24 1.13 -3.87
C THR A 63 7.49 1.04 -4.72
N LYS A 64 7.99 -0.16 -4.97
CA LYS A 64 9.14 -0.41 -5.85
C LYS A 64 8.88 0.08 -7.28
N THR A 65 7.70 -0.17 -7.82
CA THR A 65 7.31 0.30 -9.17
C THR A 65 7.28 1.83 -9.26
N VAL A 66 6.79 2.54 -8.23
CA VAL A 66 6.82 4.00 -8.15
C VAL A 66 8.25 4.51 -8.08
N GLU A 67 9.12 3.91 -7.25
CA GLU A 67 10.52 4.28 -7.10
C GLU A 67 11.31 4.04 -8.40
N GLU A 68 11.04 2.96 -9.13
CA GLU A 68 11.66 2.67 -10.43
C GLU A 68 11.24 3.70 -11.49
N ALA A 69 9.97 4.05 -11.57
CA ALA A 69 9.47 5.06 -12.51
C ALA A 69 10.04 6.46 -12.21
N ASP A 70 10.13 6.81 -10.92
CA ASP A 70 10.75 8.04 -10.44
C ASP A 70 12.23 8.11 -10.84
N PHE A 71 12.98 7.07 -10.54
CA PHE A 71 14.40 6.97 -10.89
C PHE A 71 14.66 7.14 -12.40
N VAL A 72 13.86 6.52 -13.24
CA VAL A 72 13.99 6.62 -14.71
C VAL A 72 13.73 8.06 -15.18
N ARG A 73 12.70 8.71 -14.65
CA ARG A 73 12.36 10.11 -14.95
C ARG A 73 13.47 11.07 -14.49
N ASP A 74 13.94 10.91 -13.24
CA ASP A 74 15.01 11.73 -12.66
C ASP A 74 16.31 11.62 -13.45
N LYS A 75 16.65 10.41 -13.87
CA LYS A 75 17.82 10.15 -14.70
C LYS A 75 17.73 10.89 -16.03
N THR A 76 16.58 10.84 -16.71
CA THR A 76 16.37 11.52 -17.98
C THR A 76 16.41 13.04 -17.80
N PHE A 77 15.76 13.59 -16.77
CA PHE A 77 15.80 15.01 -16.46
C PHE A 77 17.22 15.48 -16.16
N THR A 78 17.94 14.76 -15.32
CA THR A 78 19.34 15.08 -14.96
C THR A 78 20.25 15.05 -16.20
N ALA A 79 20.09 14.05 -17.06
CA ALA A 79 20.87 13.95 -18.30
C ALA A 79 20.55 15.10 -19.27
N LEU A 80 19.27 15.46 -19.45
CA LEU A 80 18.87 16.62 -20.25
C LEU A 80 19.52 17.90 -19.75
N ILE A 81 19.47 18.16 -18.44
CA ILE A 81 20.14 19.34 -17.84
C ILE A 81 21.66 19.30 -18.06
N ALA A 82 22.29 18.14 -17.95
CA ALA A 82 23.72 18.00 -18.20
C ALA A 82 24.10 18.32 -19.64
N VAL A 83 23.31 17.87 -20.60
CA VAL A 83 23.52 18.18 -22.03
C VAL A 83 23.34 19.68 -22.28
N ILE A 84 22.28 20.32 -21.77
CA ILE A 84 22.07 21.75 -21.91
C ILE A 84 23.25 22.53 -21.29
N ARG A 85 23.74 22.12 -20.11
CA ARG A 85 24.89 22.75 -19.48
C ARG A 85 26.19 22.56 -20.24
N ALA A 86 26.38 21.46 -20.95
CA ALA A 86 27.52 21.27 -21.85
C ALA A 86 27.48 22.28 -22.99
N TYR A 87 26.31 22.58 -23.56
CA TYR A 87 26.17 23.62 -24.60
C TYR A 87 26.46 25.04 -24.10
N LEU A 88 26.33 25.32 -22.77
CA LEU A 88 26.75 26.63 -22.22
C LEU A 88 28.25 26.90 -22.39
N LEU A 89 29.04 25.84 -22.54
CA LEU A 89 30.49 25.90 -22.69
C LEU A 89 30.89 25.81 -24.19
N SER A 90 29.93 25.84 -25.12
CA SER A 90 30.22 25.79 -26.56
C SER A 90 31.04 26.99 -26.99
N PRO A 91 32.04 26.79 -27.88
CA PRO A 91 32.74 27.90 -28.53
C PRO A 91 31.85 28.67 -29.52
N ASP A 92 30.73 28.10 -29.95
CA ASP A 92 29.71 28.80 -30.72
C ASP A 92 28.81 29.59 -29.75
N GLU A 93 28.98 30.92 -29.78
CA GLU A 93 28.22 31.86 -28.93
C GLU A 93 26.71 31.76 -29.17
N ALA A 94 26.27 31.47 -30.39
CA ALA A 94 24.84 31.32 -30.68
C ALA A 94 24.27 30.08 -29.98
N GLN A 95 25.01 28.98 -30.02
CA GLN A 95 24.64 27.74 -29.32
C GLN A 95 24.63 27.92 -27.81
N ALA A 96 25.67 28.57 -27.25
CA ALA A 96 25.75 28.89 -25.83
C ALA A 96 24.59 29.81 -25.38
N GLY A 97 24.24 30.80 -26.19
CA GLY A 97 23.11 31.70 -25.95
C GLY A 97 21.75 30.99 -25.92
N ARG A 98 21.56 30.01 -26.85
CA ARG A 98 20.38 29.15 -26.87
C ARG A 98 20.27 28.29 -25.60
N ALA A 99 21.36 27.65 -25.20
CA ALA A 99 21.41 26.85 -23.98
C ALA A 99 21.11 27.68 -22.74
N ARG A 100 21.59 28.93 -22.67
CA ARG A 100 21.29 29.83 -21.55
C ARG A 100 19.80 30.13 -21.44
N LYS A 101 19.11 30.42 -22.53
CA LYS A 101 17.66 30.64 -22.54
C LYS A 101 16.90 29.45 -22.01
N LEU A 102 17.29 28.21 -22.36
CA LEU A 102 16.65 26.98 -21.86
C LEU A 102 16.89 26.77 -20.34
N ILE A 103 18.11 26.98 -19.87
CA ILE A 103 18.42 26.86 -18.45
C ILE A 103 17.65 27.89 -17.64
N ASP A 104 17.60 29.15 -18.10
CA ASP A 104 16.88 30.23 -17.42
C ASP A 104 15.38 29.90 -17.33
N GLU A 105 14.78 29.31 -18.39
CA GLU A 105 13.39 28.87 -18.36
C GLU A 105 13.16 27.74 -17.36
N ILE A 106 14.00 26.71 -17.40
CA ILE A 106 13.88 25.56 -16.49
C ILE A 106 14.09 25.97 -15.04
N GLU A 107 15.05 26.85 -14.75
CA GLU A 107 15.37 27.30 -13.38
C GLU A 107 14.27 28.16 -12.73
N LYS A 108 13.28 28.67 -13.50
CA LYS A 108 12.06 29.28 -12.94
C LYS A 108 11.27 28.31 -12.04
N TYR A 109 11.35 27.01 -12.31
CA TYR A 109 10.69 25.96 -11.56
C TYR A 109 11.55 25.40 -10.40
N GLY A 110 12.79 25.89 -10.28
CA GLY A 110 13.74 25.55 -9.22
C GLY A 110 15.01 24.86 -9.72
N LYS A 111 16.09 25.05 -8.97
CA LYS A 111 17.43 24.50 -9.34
C LYS A 111 17.60 23.03 -9.03
N LYS A 112 16.72 22.44 -8.22
CA LYS A 112 16.82 21.04 -7.74
C LYS A 112 15.47 20.34 -7.90
N ILE A 113 14.95 20.30 -9.12
CA ILE A 113 13.63 19.77 -9.43
C ILE A 113 13.51 18.30 -8.97
N THR A 114 14.51 17.45 -9.24
CA THR A 114 14.57 16.05 -8.82
C THR A 114 14.67 15.81 -7.30
N ARG A 115 14.66 16.86 -6.48
CA ARG A 115 14.60 16.80 -5.01
C ARG A 115 13.28 17.32 -4.45
N GLN A 116 12.39 17.72 -5.30
CA GLN A 116 11.04 18.12 -4.91
C GLN A 116 10.21 16.89 -4.50
N SER A 117 9.07 17.11 -3.85
CA SER A 117 8.13 15.99 -3.67
C SER A 117 7.62 15.51 -5.01
N HIS A 118 7.29 14.23 -5.14
CA HIS A 118 6.81 13.62 -6.39
C HIS A 118 5.73 14.44 -7.11
N ARG A 119 4.76 15.00 -6.36
CA ARG A 119 3.70 15.85 -6.93
C ARG A 119 4.23 17.18 -7.46
N ALA A 120 5.12 17.83 -6.71
CA ALA A 120 5.70 19.10 -7.11
C ALA A 120 6.60 18.90 -8.34
N GLU A 121 7.41 17.86 -8.35
CA GLU A 121 8.28 17.52 -9.47
C GLU A 121 7.49 17.21 -10.73
N THR A 122 6.45 16.35 -10.65
CA THR A 122 5.56 16.05 -11.78
C THR A 122 4.97 17.32 -12.38
N THR A 123 4.53 18.26 -11.52
CA THR A 123 3.96 19.54 -11.94
C THR A 123 5.03 20.43 -12.58
N SER A 124 6.22 20.53 -11.98
CA SER A 124 7.33 21.33 -12.51
C SER A 124 7.77 20.85 -13.89
N ILE A 125 7.98 19.54 -14.06
CA ILE A 125 8.37 18.96 -15.35
C ILE A 125 7.29 19.19 -16.41
N ARG A 126 6.01 18.99 -16.07
CA ARG A 126 4.89 19.24 -16.99
C ARG A 126 4.87 20.70 -17.45
N ASN A 127 5.02 21.64 -16.53
CA ASN A 127 4.99 23.06 -16.83
C ASN A 127 6.19 23.47 -17.70
N ILE A 128 7.39 22.98 -17.40
CA ILE A 128 8.59 23.19 -18.23
C ILE A 128 8.33 22.75 -19.68
N ILE A 129 7.80 21.55 -19.86
CA ILE A 129 7.51 21.01 -21.20
C ILE A 129 6.45 21.86 -21.90
N ASN A 130 5.41 22.29 -21.20
CA ASN A 130 4.36 23.14 -21.73
C ASN A 130 4.89 24.50 -22.16
N ASP A 131 5.69 25.17 -21.33
CA ASP A 131 6.26 26.49 -21.65
C ASP A 131 7.19 26.42 -22.86
N ILE A 132 8.01 25.35 -22.92
CA ILE A 132 8.85 25.11 -24.09
C ILE A 132 8.00 24.91 -25.35
N ASN A 133 6.94 24.12 -25.31
CA ASN A 133 6.09 23.83 -26.46
C ASN A 133 5.21 25.02 -26.89
N GLN A 134 4.85 25.91 -25.97
CA GLN A 134 4.04 27.10 -26.24
C GLN A 134 4.88 28.26 -26.79
N SER A 135 6.18 28.29 -26.56
CA SER A 135 7.08 29.32 -27.01
C SER A 135 7.77 28.90 -28.33
N GLU A 136 7.41 29.54 -29.42
CA GLU A 136 8.07 29.28 -30.75
C GLU A 136 9.60 29.38 -30.63
N ASN A 137 10.12 30.34 -29.88
CA ASN A 137 11.55 30.55 -29.67
C ASN A 137 12.21 29.38 -28.90
N LEU A 138 11.59 28.93 -27.81
CA LEU A 138 12.12 27.80 -27.00
C LEU A 138 12.00 26.47 -27.75
N LYS A 139 10.92 26.28 -28.51
CA LYS A 139 10.72 25.12 -29.35
C LYS A 139 11.78 25.04 -30.46
N ALA A 140 12.06 26.16 -31.17
CA ALA A 140 13.14 26.25 -32.16
C ALA A 140 14.49 25.95 -31.47
N THR A 141 14.73 26.50 -30.27
CA THR A 141 15.94 26.24 -29.47
C THR A 141 16.15 24.76 -29.16
N ILE A 142 15.11 24.03 -28.78
CA ILE A 142 15.16 22.57 -28.53
C ILE A 142 15.58 21.84 -29.80
N THR A 143 14.99 22.16 -30.94
CA THR A 143 15.30 21.53 -32.23
C THR A 143 16.72 21.85 -32.70
N GLU A 144 17.17 23.08 -32.57
CA GLU A 144 18.52 23.51 -32.97
C GLU A 144 19.63 22.91 -32.09
N LEU A 145 19.31 22.59 -30.85
CA LEU A 145 20.21 21.87 -29.91
C LEU A 145 20.02 20.34 -29.95
N HIS A 146 19.18 19.82 -30.85
CA HIS A 146 18.88 18.39 -31.01
C HIS A 146 18.39 17.71 -29.70
N LEU A 147 17.55 18.41 -28.95
CA LEU A 147 17.02 17.96 -27.65
C LEU A 147 15.59 17.44 -27.74
N ASP A 148 14.95 17.41 -28.90
CA ASP A 148 13.55 16.99 -29.11
C ASP A 148 13.27 15.60 -28.52
N THR A 149 14.18 14.64 -28.77
CA THR A 149 14.05 13.28 -28.25
C THR A 149 14.07 13.22 -26.73
N TRP A 150 14.94 14.03 -26.11
CA TRP A 150 15.03 14.11 -24.66
C TRP A 150 13.76 14.70 -24.02
N LEU A 151 13.25 15.79 -24.61
CA LEU A 151 12.04 16.45 -24.13
C LEU A 151 10.82 15.53 -24.26
N THR A 152 10.70 14.86 -25.41
CA THR A 152 9.62 13.90 -25.67
C THR A 152 9.68 12.70 -24.71
N LEU A 153 10.87 12.15 -24.48
CA LEU A 153 11.08 11.04 -23.55
C LEU A 153 10.71 11.44 -22.12
N LEU A 154 11.18 12.62 -21.69
CA LEU A 154 10.87 13.14 -20.36
C LEU A 154 9.36 13.32 -20.17
N GLY A 155 8.66 13.84 -21.16
CA GLY A 155 7.20 13.98 -21.13
C GLY A 155 6.49 12.65 -20.92
N LYS A 156 6.85 11.63 -21.73
CA LYS A 156 6.28 10.28 -21.60
C LYS A 156 6.55 9.65 -20.23
N GLN A 157 7.76 9.80 -19.71
CA GLN A 157 8.13 9.26 -18.40
C GLN A 157 7.40 9.98 -17.26
N ASN A 158 7.19 11.29 -17.37
CA ASN A 158 6.45 12.05 -16.39
C ASN A 158 4.97 11.68 -16.36
N GLU A 159 4.35 11.43 -17.52
CA GLU A 159 2.99 10.93 -17.63
C GLU A 159 2.84 9.51 -17.07
N GLU A 160 3.80 8.63 -17.37
CA GLU A 160 3.80 7.26 -16.88
C GLU A 160 3.97 7.21 -15.34
N PHE A 161 4.91 8.00 -14.82
CA PHE A 161 5.07 8.17 -13.38
C PHE A 161 3.75 8.62 -12.72
N GLU A 162 3.08 9.63 -13.28
CA GLU A 162 1.82 10.14 -12.75
C GLU A 162 0.73 9.06 -12.73
N LYS A 163 0.61 8.26 -13.79
CA LYS A 163 -0.35 7.13 -13.84
C LYS A 163 -0.07 6.10 -12.73
N ILE A 164 1.19 5.69 -12.59
CA ILE A 164 1.61 4.71 -11.58
C ILE A 164 1.36 5.26 -10.17
N TYR A 165 1.73 6.51 -9.92
CA TYR A 165 1.55 7.16 -8.62
C TYR A 165 0.07 7.30 -8.25
N ASN A 166 -0.78 7.69 -9.21
CA ASN A 166 -2.22 7.82 -9.00
C ASN A 166 -2.90 6.48 -8.78
N ALA A 167 -2.50 5.43 -9.52
CA ALA A 167 -2.99 4.07 -9.33
C ALA A 167 -2.69 3.56 -7.92
N ARG A 168 -1.44 3.76 -7.43
CA ARG A 168 -1.05 3.44 -6.06
C ARG A 168 -1.86 4.21 -5.02
N THR A 169 -2.08 5.52 -5.25
CA THR A 169 -2.84 6.37 -4.32
C THR A 169 -4.29 5.91 -4.23
N LYS A 170 -4.91 5.59 -5.37
CA LYS A 170 -6.28 5.06 -5.44
C LYS A 170 -6.40 3.73 -4.70
N GLN A 171 -5.49 2.80 -4.97
CA GLN A 171 -5.48 1.49 -4.32
C GLN A 171 -5.28 1.62 -2.81
N LYS A 172 -4.34 2.45 -2.35
CA LYS A 172 -4.13 2.72 -0.94
C LYS A 172 -5.39 3.27 -0.26
N SER A 173 -6.11 4.18 -0.92
CA SER A 173 -7.39 4.72 -0.45
C SER A 173 -8.48 3.63 -0.33
N GLU A 174 -8.56 2.72 -1.32
CA GLU A 174 -9.51 1.60 -1.31
C GLU A 174 -9.17 0.56 -0.22
N GLU A 175 -7.90 0.33 0.04
CA GLU A 175 -7.41 -0.57 1.09
C GLU A 175 -7.66 -0.02 2.50
N GLU A 176 -7.46 1.29 2.72
CA GLU A 176 -7.60 1.90 4.04
C GLU A 176 -9.06 2.07 4.50
N THR A 177 -10.02 2.25 3.57
CA THR A 177 -11.34 2.81 3.94
C THR A 177 -12.53 1.86 3.89
N GLY A 178 -12.46 0.70 3.23
CA GLY A 178 -13.69 -0.09 3.06
C GLY A 178 -13.51 -1.59 3.18
N LYS A 179 -12.68 -2.18 2.34
CA LYS A 179 -12.59 -3.64 2.20
C LYS A 179 -12.09 -4.34 3.47
N SER A 180 -11.06 -3.80 4.10
CA SER A 180 -10.49 -4.38 5.32
C SER A 180 -11.45 -4.25 6.52
N LYS A 181 -12.19 -3.15 6.62
CA LYS A 181 -13.21 -2.95 7.68
C LYS A 181 -14.40 -3.89 7.48
N VAL A 182 -14.90 -4.01 6.26
CA VAL A 182 -16.00 -4.93 5.92
C VAL A 182 -15.56 -6.38 6.16
N ALA A 183 -14.40 -6.79 5.67
CA ALA A 183 -13.86 -8.14 5.88
C ALA A 183 -13.70 -8.45 7.37
N ARG A 184 -13.31 -7.47 8.19
CA ARG A 184 -13.21 -7.65 9.65
C ARG A 184 -14.58 -7.87 10.29
N ILE A 185 -15.59 -7.11 9.89
CA ILE A 185 -16.98 -7.28 10.40
C ILE A 185 -17.50 -8.66 10.04
N GLU A 186 -17.39 -9.04 8.77
CA GLU A 186 -17.84 -10.35 8.28
C GLU A 186 -17.13 -11.51 8.97
N ALA A 187 -15.81 -11.42 9.18
CA ALA A 187 -15.05 -12.42 9.90
C ALA A 187 -15.47 -12.51 11.38
N GLN A 188 -15.79 -11.37 12.02
CA GLN A 188 -16.28 -11.33 13.39
C GLN A 188 -17.66 -12.01 13.50
N GLU A 189 -18.59 -11.68 12.65
CA GLU A 189 -19.94 -12.28 12.62
C GLU A 189 -19.86 -13.79 12.40
N SER A 190 -19.01 -14.21 11.47
CA SER A 190 -18.80 -15.62 11.17
C SER A 190 -18.13 -16.38 12.33
N PHE A 191 -17.19 -15.76 13.04
CA PHE A 191 -16.60 -16.32 14.25
C PHE A 191 -17.63 -16.44 15.40
N GLU A 192 -18.45 -15.42 15.60
CA GLU A 192 -19.51 -15.46 16.60
C GLU A 192 -20.51 -16.59 16.33
N TYR A 193 -20.86 -16.77 15.05
CA TYR A 193 -21.72 -17.87 14.63
C TYR A 193 -21.08 -19.24 14.89
N PHE A 194 -19.80 -19.41 14.53
CA PHE A 194 -19.04 -20.64 14.77
C PHE A 194 -18.95 -20.96 16.28
N ALA A 195 -18.63 -19.97 17.12
CA ALA A 195 -18.57 -20.12 18.56
C ALA A 195 -19.93 -20.48 19.18
N LYS A 196 -21.00 -19.85 18.67
CA LYS A 196 -22.37 -20.16 19.07
C LYS A 196 -22.78 -21.59 18.69
N ALA A 197 -22.41 -22.06 17.52
CA ALA A 197 -22.66 -23.44 17.07
C ALA A 197 -21.95 -24.44 17.99
N ILE A 198 -20.67 -24.23 18.32
CA ILE A 198 -19.91 -25.08 19.26
C ILE A 198 -20.64 -25.12 20.61
N ASN A 199 -21.05 -23.99 21.16
CA ASN A 199 -21.72 -23.94 22.46
C ASN A 199 -23.09 -24.65 22.42
N SER A 200 -23.85 -24.47 21.34
CA SER A 200 -25.17 -25.10 21.19
C SER A 200 -25.07 -26.61 21.03
N TYR A 201 -24.15 -27.08 20.20
CA TYR A 201 -23.95 -28.52 20.01
C TYR A 201 -23.37 -29.19 21.26
N ALA A 202 -22.47 -28.51 21.98
CA ALA A 202 -21.97 -29.00 23.26
C ALA A 202 -23.09 -29.16 24.30
N PHE A 203 -24.05 -28.25 24.31
CA PHE A 203 -25.21 -28.33 25.18
C PHE A 203 -26.11 -29.52 24.83
N VAL A 204 -26.35 -29.77 23.55
CA VAL A 204 -27.28 -30.83 23.12
C VAL A 204 -26.62 -32.22 23.09
N ARG A 205 -25.33 -32.32 22.70
CA ARG A 205 -24.64 -33.60 22.45
C ARG A 205 -23.61 -33.98 23.49
N GLY A 206 -23.39 -33.10 24.46
CA GLY A 206 -22.46 -33.32 25.56
C GLY A 206 -21.17 -32.51 25.41
N GLU A 207 -20.77 -31.84 26.49
CA GLU A 207 -19.62 -30.94 26.51
C GLU A 207 -18.27 -31.62 26.20
N ALA A 208 -18.13 -32.89 26.57
CA ALA A 208 -16.86 -33.62 26.44
C ALA A 208 -16.33 -33.65 25.00
N LEU A 209 -17.22 -33.77 23.99
CA LEU A 209 -16.87 -33.81 22.58
C LEU A 209 -16.24 -32.50 22.07
N TYR A 210 -16.69 -31.37 22.62
CA TYR A 210 -16.30 -30.04 22.15
C TYR A 210 -15.26 -29.37 23.04
N LYS A 211 -14.92 -29.99 24.16
CA LYS A 211 -14.10 -29.39 25.22
C LYS A 211 -12.70 -29.03 24.72
N ASN A 212 -12.04 -29.93 23.99
CA ASN A 212 -10.70 -29.72 23.49
C ASN A 212 -10.61 -28.48 22.60
N LEU A 213 -11.51 -28.36 21.63
CA LEU A 213 -11.58 -27.20 20.73
C LEU A 213 -11.92 -25.91 21.49
N ALA A 214 -12.90 -25.95 22.37
CA ALA A 214 -13.31 -24.79 23.15
C ALA A 214 -12.20 -24.28 24.09
N ASP A 215 -11.45 -25.18 24.72
CA ASP A 215 -10.34 -24.83 25.61
C ASP A 215 -9.18 -24.18 24.82
N LYS A 216 -8.84 -24.70 23.64
CA LYS A 216 -7.85 -24.09 22.73
C LYS A 216 -8.27 -22.68 22.30
N ILE A 217 -9.52 -22.49 21.87
CA ILE A 217 -10.07 -21.19 21.49
C ILE A 217 -10.05 -20.20 22.66
N ASN A 218 -10.52 -20.62 23.85
CA ASN A 218 -10.51 -19.78 25.05
C ASN A 218 -9.09 -19.35 25.45
N THR A 219 -8.12 -20.26 25.32
CA THR A 219 -6.71 -19.99 25.64
C THR A 219 -6.13 -18.95 24.71
N GLU A 220 -6.34 -19.09 23.39
CA GLU A 220 -5.88 -18.15 22.37
C GLU A 220 -6.46 -16.74 22.62
N ILE A 221 -7.77 -16.66 22.85
CA ILE A 221 -8.44 -15.38 23.16
C ILE A 221 -7.87 -14.76 24.44
N ALA A 222 -7.69 -15.55 25.49
CA ALA A 222 -7.16 -15.05 26.75
C ALA A 222 -5.72 -14.53 26.62
N GLN A 223 -4.87 -15.21 25.84
CA GLN A 223 -3.50 -14.76 25.54
C GLN A 223 -3.51 -13.44 24.78
N ALA A 224 -4.32 -13.33 23.72
CA ALA A 224 -4.44 -12.12 22.95
C ALA A 224 -4.89 -10.91 23.79
N LEU A 225 -5.92 -11.09 24.63
CA LEU A 225 -6.43 -10.05 25.52
C LEU A 225 -5.43 -9.69 26.64
N SER A 226 -4.64 -10.66 27.13
CA SER A 226 -3.57 -10.42 28.11
C SER A 226 -2.49 -9.47 27.54
N ASN A 227 -2.13 -9.63 26.27
CA ASN A 227 -1.15 -8.78 25.60
C ASN A 227 -1.63 -7.32 25.48
N ILE A 228 -2.93 -7.10 25.29
CA ILE A 228 -3.52 -5.75 25.31
C ILE A 228 -3.35 -5.11 26.69
N ARG A 229 -3.66 -5.85 27.76
CA ARG A 229 -3.54 -5.35 29.14
C ARG A 229 -2.10 -4.97 29.49
N LYS A 230 -1.11 -5.76 29.05
CA LYS A 230 0.31 -5.48 29.26
C LYS A 230 0.73 -4.20 28.51
N ARG A 231 0.28 -4.03 27.27
CA ARG A 231 0.56 -2.83 26.46
C ARG A 231 -0.01 -1.58 27.14
N ARG A 232 -1.28 -1.57 27.55
CA ARG A 232 -1.89 -0.43 28.24
C ARG A 232 -1.16 -0.04 29.54
N LYS A 233 -0.65 -1.05 30.30
CA LYS A 233 0.15 -0.78 31.50
C LYS A 233 1.53 -0.19 31.19
N LYS A 234 2.09 -0.44 30.01
CA LYS A 234 3.35 0.15 29.59
C LYS A 234 3.14 1.60 29.19
N ASP A 235 2.14 1.86 28.35
CA ASP A 235 1.80 3.19 27.87
C ASP A 235 1.48 4.15 29.06
N SER A 236 0.76 3.67 30.10
CA SER A 236 0.45 4.45 31.31
C SER A 236 1.61 4.64 32.29
N LYS A 237 2.81 4.11 32.01
CA LYS A 237 4.01 4.35 32.82
C LYS A 237 5.01 5.27 32.12
N GLU A 238 4.79 5.56 30.85
CA GLU A 238 5.61 6.44 30.02
C GLU A 238 4.99 7.87 29.93
N GLU A 239 3.78 8.08 30.48
CA GLU A 239 3.16 9.37 30.76
C GLU A 239 3.43 9.79 32.22
#